data_3b75ea5563f9759101b80417e43c9742
#
_entry.id   3b75ea5563f9759101b80417e43c9742
#
_cell.length_a   1.000
_cell.length_b   1.000
_cell.length_c   1.000
_cell.angle_alpha   90.00
_cell.angle_beta   90.00
_cell.angle_gamma   90.00
#
_symmetry.space_group_name_H-M   'P 1'
#
loop_
_entity.id
_entity.type
_entity.pdbx_description
1 polymer ?
#
loop_
_entity_poly.entity_id
_entity_poly.type
_entity_poly.pdbx_seq_one_letter_code
_entity_poly.pdbx_strand_id
1 'polypeptide(L)'
;MNRFESLTEKKLREAIENGEFDDLPGKGEPIDLRENPFEDPDLRTVHRLLRNAGFAPAWIEERKDIDGQLAAAQTKLTRAWALFGPGGKATSEAEWERSVKEFREQVLELQQRIRIYNLKAPATVFHRKHIDVEKIVESITQTVSLRVATAAGLSDKETSAN
;
A
#
# COMPACT_ATOMS: atom_id res chain seq x y z
N MET A 1 26.39 -45.10 -15.26
CA MET A 1 26.27 -44.33 -14.01
C MET A 1 26.86 -42.97 -14.27
N ASN A 2 26.01 -41.94 -14.24
CA ASN A 2 26.40 -40.60 -14.70
C ASN A 2 27.22 -39.91 -13.61
N ARG A 3 28.45 -39.45 -13.91
CA ARG A 3 29.43 -38.87 -12.96
C ARG A 3 28.84 -37.66 -12.18
N PHE A 4 27.87 -37.00 -12.79
CA PHE A 4 27.17 -35.86 -12.20
C PHE A 4 26.12 -36.26 -11.18
N GLU A 5 25.38 -37.37 -11.34
CA GLU A 5 24.43 -37.89 -10.35
C GLU A 5 25.16 -38.29 -9.05
N SER A 6 26.31 -38.96 -9.19
CA SER A 6 27.11 -39.35 -8.04
C SER A 6 27.58 -38.15 -7.18
N LEU A 7 27.86 -37.00 -7.78
CA LEU A 7 28.36 -35.79 -7.09
C LEU A 7 27.23 -35.04 -6.41
N THR A 8 26.06 -35.02 -7.04
CA THR A 8 24.83 -34.41 -6.48
C THR A 8 24.31 -35.23 -5.29
N GLU A 9 24.25 -36.57 -5.44
CA GLU A 9 23.86 -37.46 -4.35
C GLU A 9 24.82 -37.39 -3.15
N LYS A 10 26.13 -37.32 -3.41
CA LYS A 10 27.13 -37.16 -2.34
C LYS A 10 26.91 -35.86 -1.58
N LYS A 11 26.74 -34.73 -2.25
CA LYS A 11 26.49 -33.42 -1.62
C LYS A 11 25.15 -33.41 -0.86
N LEU A 12 24.09 -34.04 -1.41
CA LEU A 12 22.81 -34.14 -0.74
C LEU A 12 22.91 -34.94 0.56
N ARG A 13 23.67 -36.04 0.54
CA ARG A 13 23.92 -36.86 1.70
C ARG A 13 24.73 -36.12 2.78
N GLU A 14 25.79 -35.40 2.39
CA GLU A 14 26.56 -34.56 3.29
C GLU A 14 25.68 -33.48 3.94
N ALA A 15 24.79 -32.84 3.19
CA ALA A 15 23.87 -31.84 3.72
C ALA A 15 22.84 -32.46 4.70
N ILE A 16 22.36 -33.68 4.41
CA ILE A 16 21.47 -34.41 5.35
C ILE A 16 22.22 -34.79 6.62
N GLU A 17 23.45 -35.32 6.51
CA GLU A 17 24.28 -35.70 7.66
C GLU A 17 24.66 -34.48 8.52
N ASN A 18 24.86 -33.32 7.91
CA ASN A 18 25.12 -32.06 8.58
C ASN A 18 23.87 -31.40 9.20
N GLY A 19 22.67 -31.98 9.04
CA GLY A 19 21.44 -31.46 9.59
C GLY A 19 20.91 -30.19 8.90
N GLU A 20 21.38 -29.87 7.67
CA GLU A 20 20.93 -28.65 6.96
C GLU A 20 19.43 -28.67 6.63
N PHE A 21 18.78 -29.84 6.71
CA PHE A 21 17.35 -30.01 6.50
C PHE A 21 16.55 -30.20 7.80
N ASP A 22 17.16 -30.12 8.98
CA ASP A 22 16.50 -30.45 10.24
C ASP A 22 15.56 -29.33 10.73
N ASP A 23 15.91 -28.07 10.51
CA ASP A 23 15.14 -26.91 10.97
C ASP A 23 14.60 -26.05 9.82
N LEU A 24 14.15 -26.67 8.72
CA LEU A 24 13.56 -25.94 7.61
C LEU A 24 12.22 -25.31 8.02
N PRO A 25 11.99 -24.02 7.72
CA PRO A 25 10.69 -23.38 7.94
C PRO A 25 9.58 -24.16 7.22
N GLY A 26 8.53 -24.53 7.93
CA GLY A 26 7.42 -25.32 7.39
C GLY A 26 7.60 -26.84 7.44
N LYS A 27 8.63 -27.38 8.12
CA LYS A 27 8.82 -28.82 8.30
C LYS A 27 7.62 -29.42 9.04
N GLY A 28 6.96 -30.39 8.39
CA GLY A 28 5.76 -31.06 8.93
C GLY A 28 4.44 -30.30 8.73
N GLU A 29 4.47 -29.11 8.19
CA GLU A 29 3.24 -28.39 7.84
C GLU A 29 2.68 -28.86 6.49
N PRO A 30 1.34 -28.95 6.34
CA PRO A 30 0.72 -29.29 5.06
C PRO A 30 1.07 -28.25 4.00
N ILE A 31 1.58 -28.69 2.86
CA ILE A 31 1.82 -27.80 1.72
C ILE A 31 0.47 -27.32 1.17
N ASP A 32 0.28 -26.01 1.07
CA ASP A 32 -0.89 -25.43 0.41
C ASP A 32 -0.79 -25.60 -1.11
N LEU A 33 -1.48 -26.61 -1.61
CA LEU A 33 -1.55 -26.92 -3.05
C LEU A 33 -2.78 -26.33 -3.73
N ARG A 34 -3.56 -25.49 -3.03
CA ARG A 34 -4.75 -24.87 -3.61
C ARG A 34 -4.36 -23.96 -4.76
N GLU A 35 -5.04 -24.14 -5.87
CA GLU A 35 -4.88 -23.27 -7.03
C GLU A 35 -5.51 -21.91 -6.74
N ASN A 36 -4.82 -20.85 -7.13
CA ASN A 36 -5.36 -19.50 -7.06
C ASN A 36 -6.35 -19.31 -8.25
N PRO A 37 -7.67 -19.14 -8.00
CA PRO A 37 -8.65 -19.00 -9.07
C PRO A 37 -8.50 -17.71 -9.89
N PHE A 38 -7.71 -16.76 -9.41
CA PHE A 38 -7.41 -15.47 -10.08
C PHE A 38 -6.09 -15.49 -10.83
N GLU A 39 -5.40 -16.62 -10.89
CA GLU A 39 -4.12 -16.77 -11.56
C GLU A 39 -4.31 -17.40 -12.94
N ASP A 40 -3.82 -16.72 -13.98
CA ASP A 40 -3.80 -17.25 -15.32
C ASP A 40 -2.95 -18.55 -15.35
N PRO A 41 -3.50 -19.67 -15.82
CA PRO A 41 -2.77 -20.94 -15.90
C PRO A 41 -1.44 -20.84 -16.64
N ASP A 42 -1.37 -20.02 -17.69
CA ASP A 42 -0.16 -19.85 -18.53
C ASP A 42 0.93 -19.05 -17.78
N LEU A 43 0.55 -18.24 -16.81
CA LEU A 43 1.47 -17.43 -16.01
C LEU A 43 1.85 -18.03 -14.65
N ARG A 44 1.30 -19.17 -14.27
CA ARG A 44 1.55 -19.83 -12.96
C ARG A 44 3.03 -20.00 -12.64
N THR A 45 3.79 -20.48 -13.62
CA THR A 45 5.25 -20.69 -13.43
C THR A 45 5.98 -19.37 -13.22
N VAL A 46 5.61 -18.35 -13.97
CA VAL A 46 6.20 -17.00 -13.85
C VAL A 46 5.85 -16.39 -12.50
N HIS A 47 4.57 -16.47 -12.08
CA HIS A 47 4.13 -15.95 -10.78
C HIS A 47 4.80 -16.68 -9.61
N ARG A 48 5.01 -17.99 -9.71
CA ARG A 48 5.72 -18.76 -8.69
C ARG A 48 7.19 -18.34 -8.60
N LEU A 49 7.86 -18.15 -9.76
CA LEU A 49 9.23 -17.67 -9.80
C LEU A 49 9.37 -16.28 -9.18
N LEU A 50 8.49 -15.35 -9.55
CA LEU A 50 8.47 -14.00 -8.98
C LEU A 50 8.26 -14.03 -7.46
N ARG A 51 7.31 -14.83 -6.98
CA ARG A 51 7.01 -14.98 -5.55
C ARG A 51 8.21 -15.53 -4.77
N ASN A 52 8.88 -16.56 -5.31
CA ASN A 52 10.07 -17.12 -4.69
C ASN A 52 11.26 -16.14 -4.68
N ALA A 53 11.30 -15.22 -5.64
CA ALA A 53 12.28 -14.13 -5.69
C ALA A 53 11.86 -12.89 -4.85
N GLY A 54 10.74 -12.96 -4.12
CA GLY A 54 10.21 -11.85 -3.31
C GLY A 54 9.52 -10.74 -4.10
N PHE A 55 9.21 -10.98 -5.38
CA PHE A 55 8.49 -10.01 -6.22
C PHE A 55 6.99 -10.30 -6.27
N ALA A 56 6.20 -9.26 -6.24
CA ALA A 56 4.77 -9.34 -6.52
C ALA A 56 4.50 -9.18 -8.04
N PRO A 57 3.36 -9.70 -8.55
CA PRO A 57 2.90 -9.38 -9.90
C PRO A 57 2.82 -7.87 -10.17
N ALA A 58 3.09 -7.45 -11.40
CA ALA A 58 3.17 -6.04 -11.77
C ALA A 58 1.92 -5.22 -11.39
N TRP A 59 0.72 -5.81 -11.48
CA TRP A 59 -0.52 -5.14 -11.10
C TRP A 59 -0.63 -4.90 -9.58
N ILE A 60 0.00 -5.74 -8.74
CA ILE A 60 0.06 -5.53 -7.28
C ILE A 60 0.98 -4.34 -6.97
N GLU A 61 2.14 -4.27 -7.62
CA GLU A 61 3.07 -3.16 -7.44
C GLU A 61 2.46 -1.84 -7.95
N GLU A 62 1.77 -1.85 -9.10
CA GLU A 62 1.05 -0.68 -9.62
C GLU A 62 -0.05 -0.21 -8.64
N ARG A 63 -0.77 -1.14 -8.01
CA ARG A 63 -1.76 -0.82 -6.98
C ARG A 63 -1.12 -0.15 -5.76
N LYS A 64 -0.02 -0.71 -5.25
CA LYS A 64 0.71 -0.12 -4.12
C LYS A 64 1.20 1.29 -4.42
N ASP A 65 1.70 1.52 -5.63
CA ASP A 65 2.17 2.83 -6.06
C ASP A 65 1.02 3.84 -6.13
N ILE A 66 -0.12 3.47 -6.73
CA ILE A 66 -1.34 4.30 -6.75
C ILE A 66 -1.79 4.64 -5.32
N ASP A 67 -1.85 3.65 -4.43
CA ASP A 67 -2.27 3.84 -3.04
C ASP A 67 -1.29 4.74 -2.28
N GLY A 68 0.01 4.55 -2.49
CA GLY A 68 1.06 5.37 -1.90
C GLY A 68 1.00 6.83 -2.35
N GLN A 69 0.79 7.08 -3.63
CA GLN A 69 0.67 8.44 -4.18
C GLN A 69 -0.60 9.13 -3.67
N LEU A 70 -1.73 8.42 -3.58
CA LEU A 70 -2.96 8.97 -3.00
C LEU A 70 -2.76 9.33 -1.52
N ALA A 71 -2.15 8.47 -0.73
CA ALA A 71 -1.86 8.72 0.68
C ALA A 71 -0.92 9.92 0.87
N ALA A 72 0.10 10.06 0.02
CA ALA A 72 1.00 11.20 0.03
C ALA A 72 0.28 12.52 -0.30
N ALA A 73 -0.59 12.50 -1.31
CA ALA A 73 -1.40 13.66 -1.69
C ALA A 73 -2.36 14.07 -0.56
N GLN A 74 -3.03 13.11 0.08
CA GLN A 74 -3.89 13.37 1.23
C GLN A 74 -3.11 13.93 2.43
N THR A 75 -1.92 13.42 2.68
CA THR A 75 -1.04 13.93 3.75
C THR A 75 -0.62 15.37 3.49
N LYS A 76 -0.27 15.70 2.22
CA LYS A 76 0.06 17.07 1.81
C LYS A 76 -1.12 18.01 2.03
N LEU A 77 -2.32 17.62 1.60
CA LEU A 77 -3.54 18.40 1.78
C LEU A 77 -3.90 18.60 3.25
N THR A 78 -3.75 17.57 4.09
CA THR A 78 -3.98 17.65 5.53
C THR A 78 -3.04 18.65 6.20
N ARG A 79 -1.76 18.67 5.81
CA ARG A 79 -0.78 19.65 6.29
C ARG A 79 -1.12 21.07 5.84
N ALA A 80 -1.56 21.23 4.59
CA ALA A 80 -1.99 22.52 4.08
C ALA A 80 -3.18 23.08 4.87
N TRP A 81 -4.18 22.24 5.19
CA TRP A 81 -5.30 22.65 6.02
C TRP A 81 -4.88 23.05 7.43
N ALA A 82 -3.97 22.31 8.04
CA ALA A 82 -3.44 22.65 9.38
C ALA A 82 -2.63 23.96 9.40
N LEU A 83 -2.08 24.39 8.26
CA LEU A 83 -1.33 25.63 8.15
C LEU A 83 -2.22 26.81 7.74
N PHE A 84 -3.04 26.64 6.73
CA PHE A 84 -3.75 27.70 6.02
C PHE A 84 -5.25 27.75 6.33
N GLY A 85 -5.81 26.69 6.91
CA GLY A 85 -7.22 26.61 7.32
C GLY A 85 -7.55 27.50 8.53
N PRO A 86 -8.82 27.62 8.88
CA PRO A 86 -9.26 28.35 10.08
C PRO A 86 -8.58 27.85 11.35
N GLY A 87 -7.92 28.75 12.09
CA GLY A 87 -7.13 28.39 13.28
C GLY A 87 -5.72 27.87 12.99
N GLY A 88 -5.28 27.85 11.73
CA GLY A 88 -3.92 27.50 11.32
C GLY A 88 -2.92 28.61 11.63
N LYS A 89 -1.60 28.27 11.59
CA LYS A 89 -0.52 29.19 11.93
C LYS A 89 -0.39 30.36 10.95
N ALA A 90 -0.79 30.18 9.70
CA ALA A 90 -0.68 31.14 8.61
C ALA A 90 -1.97 31.14 7.78
N THR A 91 -3.12 31.36 8.42
CA THR A 91 -4.44 31.33 7.79
C THR A 91 -4.45 32.12 6.47
N SER A 92 -4.70 31.43 5.36
CA SER A 92 -4.72 32.00 4.02
C SER A 92 -5.65 31.18 3.12
N GLU A 93 -6.77 31.76 2.75
CA GLU A 93 -7.75 31.12 1.87
C GLU A 93 -7.15 30.83 0.47
N ALA A 94 -6.38 31.77 -0.08
CA ALA A 94 -5.75 31.60 -1.39
C ALA A 94 -4.73 30.42 -1.43
N GLU A 95 -3.96 30.22 -0.37
CA GLU A 95 -3.02 29.09 -0.27
C GLU A 95 -3.75 27.78 -0.06
N TRP A 96 -4.84 27.78 0.67
CA TRP A 96 -5.71 26.61 0.80
C TRP A 96 -6.34 26.23 -0.53
N GLU A 97 -6.95 27.18 -1.25
CA GLU A 97 -7.53 26.93 -2.57
C GLU A 97 -6.51 26.40 -3.58
N ARG A 98 -5.29 26.94 -3.55
CA ARG A 98 -4.17 26.43 -4.37
C ARG A 98 -3.86 24.97 -4.04
N SER A 99 -3.79 24.64 -2.75
CA SER A 99 -3.52 23.27 -2.29
C SER A 99 -4.63 22.30 -2.68
N VAL A 100 -5.89 22.70 -2.63
CA VAL A 100 -7.03 21.92 -3.10
C VAL A 100 -6.98 21.72 -4.62
N LYS A 101 -6.63 22.76 -5.38
CA LYS A 101 -6.47 22.66 -6.84
C LYS A 101 -5.37 21.67 -7.22
N GLU A 102 -4.20 21.75 -6.59
CA GLU A 102 -3.10 20.80 -6.80
C GLU A 102 -3.53 19.36 -6.47
N PHE A 103 -4.26 19.17 -5.38
CA PHE A 103 -4.79 17.86 -5.00
C PHE A 103 -5.76 17.32 -6.05
N ARG A 104 -6.67 18.15 -6.59
CA ARG A 104 -7.59 17.75 -7.66
C ARG A 104 -6.85 17.31 -8.92
N GLU A 105 -5.81 18.03 -9.32
CA GLU A 105 -4.99 17.70 -10.49
C GLU A 105 -4.28 16.35 -10.28
N GLN A 106 -3.67 16.12 -9.13
CA GLN A 106 -3.02 14.84 -8.79
C GLN A 106 -4.02 13.67 -8.78
N VAL A 107 -5.21 13.86 -8.21
CA VAL A 107 -6.23 12.81 -8.20
C VAL A 107 -6.74 12.53 -9.61
N LEU A 108 -6.85 13.54 -10.49
CA LEU A 108 -7.24 13.33 -11.87
C LEU A 108 -6.26 12.43 -12.62
N GLU A 109 -4.95 12.62 -12.43
CA GLU A 109 -3.91 11.75 -12.98
C GLU A 109 -4.01 10.32 -12.42
N LEU A 110 -4.20 10.20 -11.10
CA LEU A 110 -4.39 8.89 -10.46
C LEU A 110 -5.63 8.17 -10.96
N GLN A 111 -6.72 8.87 -11.24
CA GLN A 111 -7.94 8.28 -11.83
C GLN A 111 -7.70 7.72 -13.22
N GLN A 112 -6.88 8.37 -14.05
CA GLN A 112 -6.49 7.83 -15.36
C GLN A 112 -5.68 6.54 -15.17
N ARG A 113 -4.73 6.51 -14.25
CA ARG A 113 -3.96 5.31 -13.92
C ARG A 113 -4.85 4.20 -13.37
N ILE A 114 -5.82 4.51 -12.51
CA ILE A 114 -6.79 3.54 -11.98
C ILE A 114 -7.60 2.90 -13.11
N ARG A 115 -8.01 3.65 -14.14
CA ARG A 115 -8.69 3.08 -15.31
C ARG A 115 -7.82 2.05 -16.01
N ILE A 116 -6.55 2.36 -16.26
CA ILE A 116 -5.60 1.45 -16.91
C ILE A 116 -5.33 0.24 -16.01
N TYR A 117 -5.14 0.46 -14.72
CA TYR A 117 -4.98 -0.60 -13.73
C TYR A 117 -6.16 -1.57 -13.72
N ASN A 118 -7.40 -1.07 -13.71
CA ASN A 118 -8.61 -1.89 -13.72
C ASN A 118 -8.74 -2.75 -14.99
N LEU A 119 -8.15 -2.34 -16.12
CA LEU A 119 -8.09 -3.15 -17.35
C LEU A 119 -7.10 -4.30 -17.24
N LYS A 120 -6.05 -4.15 -16.41
CA LYS A 120 -4.98 -5.16 -16.22
C LYS A 120 -5.25 -6.09 -15.04
N ALA A 121 -6.10 -5.70 -14.11
CA ALA A 121 -6.40 -6.47 -12.93
C ALA A 121 -7.12 -7.78 -13.30
N PRO A 122 -6.72 -8.94 -12.72
CA PRO A 122 -7.20 -10.25 -13.15
C PRO A 122 -8.67 -10.52 -12.82
N ALA A 123 -9.27 -9.75 -11.91
CA ALA A 123 -10.68 -9.88 -11.56
C ALA A 123 -11.25 -8.55 -11.02
N THR A 124 -12.55 -8.36 -11.17
CA THR A 124 -13.27 -7.15 -10.74
C THR A 124 -13.18 -6.89 -9.23
N VAL A 125 -12.97 -7.93 -8.42
CA VAL A 125 -12.77 -7.79 -6.96
C VAL A 125 -11.51 -6.98 -6.62
N PHE A 126 -10.53 -6.93 -7.52
CA PHE A 126 -9.31 -6.15 -7.36
C PHE A 126 -9.41 -4.73 -7.93
N HIS A 127 -10.51 -4.41 -8.63
CA HIS A 127 -10.69 -3.08 -9.21
C HIS A 127 -10.71 -2.00 -8.13
N ARG A 128 -10.09 -0.88 -8.44
CA ARG A 128 -10.16 0.34 -7.62
C ARG A 128 -11.39 1.15 -8.00
N LYS A 129 -12.10 1.63 -6.98
CA LYS A 129 -13.24 2.54 -7.18
C LYS A 129 -12.74 3.93 -7.58
N HIS A 130 -13.64 4.69 -8.18
CA HIS A 130 -13.42 6.12 -8.44
C HIS A 130 -13.14 6.87 -7.13
N ILE A 131 -12.19 7.79 -7.17
CA ILE A 131 -11.82 8.63 -6.02
C ILE A 131 -12.75 9.86 -6.02
N ASP A 132 -13.51 10.00 -4.95
CA ASP A 132 -14.37 11.17 -4.73
C ASP A 132 -13.56 12.25 -4.01
N VAL A 133 -13.10 13.24 -4.77
CA VAL A 133 -12.23 14.33 -4.29
C VAL A 133 -12.94 15.15 -3.22
N GLU A 134 -14.20 15.49 -3.44
CA GLU A 134 -14.94 16.37 -2.52
C GLU A 134 -15.14 15.73 -1.16
N LYS A 135 -15.43 14.43 -1.11
CA LYS A 135 -15.51 13.69 0.15
C LYS A 135 -14.18 13.65 0.89
N ILE A 136 -13.05 13.54 0.18
CA ILE A 136 -11.73 13.55 0.83
C ILE A 136 -11.44 14.94 1.40
N VAL A 137 -11.67 16.00 0.63
CA VAL A 137 -11.49 17.38 1.09
C VAL A 137 -12.36 17.66 2.31
N GLU A 138 -13.63 17.29 2.28
CA GLU A 138 -14.56 17.47 3.38
C GLU A 138 -14.12 16.67 4.63
N SER A 139 -13.72 15.41 4.48
CA SER A 139 -13.27 14.59 5.59
C SER A 139 -12.01 15.15 6.26
N ILE A 140 -11.06 15.70 5.47
CA ILE A 140 -9.84 16.33 5.99
C ILE A 140 -10.20 17.61 6.77
N THR A 141 -11.05 18.46 6.22
CA THR A 141 -11.45 19.71 6.86
C THR A 141 -12.17 19.45 8.19
N GLN A 142 -13.08 18.48 8.23
CA GLN A 142 -13.80 18.10 9.45
C GLN A 142 -12.87 17.47 10.51
N THR A 143 -12.03 16.53 10.10
CA THR A 143 -11.16 15.79 11.03
C THR A 143 -10.12 16.70 11.69
N VAL A 144 -9.51 17.60 10.94
CA VAL A 144 -8.50 18.52 11.48
C VAL A 144 -9.15 19.59 12.34
N SER A 145 -10.32 20.12 11.94
CA SER A 145 -11.07 21.09 12.74
C SER A 145 -11.48 20.51 14.09
N LEU A 146 -11.93 19.26 14.15
CA LEU A 146 -12.23 18.56 15.39
C LEU A 146 -10.99 18.41 16.29
N ARG A 147 -9.83 18.07 15.72
CA ARG A 147 -8.57 17.94 16.49
C ARG A 147 -8.11 19.27 17.06
N VAL A 148 -8.25 20.36 16.32
CA VAL A 148 -7.91 21.71 16.79
C VAL A 148 -8.84 22.13 17.93
N ALA A 149 -10.14 21.91 17.81
CA ALA A 149 -11.12 22.20 18.85
C ALA A 149 -10.87 21.39 20.14
N THR A 150 -10.54 20.10 20.02
CA THR A 150 -10.21 19.25 21.17
C THR A 150 -8.92 19.69 21.86
N ALA A 151 -7.89 20.07 21.11
CA ALA A 151 -6.63 20.57 21.66
C ALA A 151 -6.82 21.91 22.38
N ALA A 152 -7.64 22.82 21.86
CA ALA A 152 -7.96 24.09 22.48
C ALA A 152 -8.76 23.90 23.78
N GLY A 153 -9.76 22.98 23.79
CA GLY A 153 -10.55 22.69 24.99
C GLY A 153 -9.80 21.96 26.10
N LEU A 154 -8.66 21.32 25.81
CA LEU A 154 -7.76 20.76 26.83
C LEU A 154 -6.85 21.84 27.45
N SER A 155 -6.43 22.82 26.66
CA SER A 155 -5.62 23.96 27.13
C SER A 155 -6.38 24.83 28.14
N ASP A 156 -7.69 25.04 27.94
CA ASP A 156 -8.49 25.85 28.84
C ASP A 156 -8.76 25.18 30.20
N LYS A 157 -8.71 23.84 30.25
CA LYS A 157 -8.86 23.09 31.52
C LYS A 157 -7.60 23.10 32.39
N GLU A 158 -6.42 23.14 31.79
CA GLU A 158 -5.16 23.23 32.55
C GLU A 158 -4.90 24.62 33.10
N THR A 159 -5.38 25.67 32.41
CA THR A 159 -5.23 27.06 32.88
C THR A 159 -6.20 27.43 34.00
N SER A 160 -7.32 26.68 34.15
CA SER A 160 -8.33 26.92 35.20
C SER A 160 -8.07 26.14 36.49
N ALA A 161 -7.03 25.33 36.56
CA ALA A 161 -6.69 24.47 37.70
C ALA A 161 -5.42 24.93 38.48
N ASN A 162 -4.91 26.15 38.21
CA ASN A 162 -3.73 26.69 38.93
C ASN A 162 -4.06 27.98 39.73
#